data_24a7cfd1c9abeb8bbc25f504476d67f5
#
_entry.id   24a7cfd1c9abeb8bbc25f504476d67f5
#
_cell.length_a   1.000
_cell.length_b   1.000
_cell.length_c   1.000
_cell.angle_alpha   90.00
_cell.angle_beta   90.00
_cell.angle_gamma   90.00
#
_symmetry.space_group_name_H-M   'P 1'
#
loop_
_entity.id
_entity.type
_entity.pdbx_description
1 polymer ?
#
loop_
_entity_poly.entity_id
_entity_poly.type
_entity_poly.pdbx_seq_one_letter_code
_entity_poly.pdbx_strand_id
1 'polypeptide(L)'
;MKTIRIVVMSLVTAILVGCGTTSTVPITGRKQTLLVSDGEVLSLSTQQYKQYMQSAKASTNATNTAMVKRVGQNLANAVSTYLTNNGLSAELQNYQWEFNLVQDNQVNAWCMPGGKIVVYEGILPITKDEASLAIVLGHEIAHAVAKHSAERLSNEYKNQYGTAILGAVVQGAGVSEKTQALISLGQQLGGALWTSGFSRKQESEADHMGLIFAAMAGYDPQVAVSFWQRMSQLSGNKPAEFLSDHPSDATRIRQIQGWMPEALKYYKPAKSATMTTTGKTLKISSKKTSTKKKTTTKKK
;
A
#
# COMPACT_ATOMS: atom_id res chain seq x y z
N MET A 1 32.11 35.77 -31.66
CA MET A 1 30.63 35.64 -31.49
C MET A 1 30.10 34.23 -31.65
N LYS A 2 30.59 33.38 -32.58
CA LYS A 2 30.15 31.98 -32.73
C LYS A 2 30.49 31.09 -31.52
N THR A 3 31.67 31.26 -30.95
CA THR A 3 32.12 30.53 -29.76
C THR A 3 31.30 30.81 -28.47
N ILE A 4 30.91 32.07 -28.28
CA ILE A 4 30.07 32.46 -27.13
C ILE A 4 28.66 31.87 -27.26
N ARG A 5 28.09 31.77 -28.46
CA ARG A 5 26.78 31.14 -28.69
C ARG A 5 26.80 29.63 -28.44
N ILE A 6 27.91 28.94 -28.76
CA ILE A 6 28.05 27.49 -28.51
C ILE A 6 28.20 27.23 -27.03
N VAL A 7 28.98 28.06 -26.29
CA VAL A 7 29.14 27.93 -24.82
C VAL A 7 27.82 28.19 -24.09
N VAL A 8 27.06 29.23 -24.49
CA VAL A 8 25.74 29.52 -23.91
C VAL A 8 24.74 28.40 -24.19
N MET A 9 24.74 27.84 -25.41
CA MET A 9 23.86 26.72 -25.76
C MET A 9 24.23 25.43 -25.04
N SER A 10 25.53 25.14 -24.85
CA SER A 10 26.01 24.00 -24.05
C SER A 10 25.72 24.18 -22.55
N LEU A 11 25.80 25.41 -22.03
CA LEU A 11 25.47 25.72 -20.62
C LEU A 11 23.95 25.55 -20.36
N VAL A 12 23.10 26.01 -21.30
CA VAL A 12 21.63 25.82 -21.20
C VAL A 12 21.25 24.35 -21.25
N THR A 13 21.93 23.53 -22.06
CA THR A 13 21.69 22.06 -22.13
C THR A 13 22.14 21.37 -20.83
N ALA A 14 23.22 21.82 -20.21
CA ALA A 14 23.71 21.27 -18.92
C ALA A 14 22.78 21.62 -17.74
N ILE A 15 22.12 22.79 -17.76
CA ILE A 15 21.19 23.23 -16.71
C ILE A 15 19.84 22.46 -16.82
N LEU A 16 19.44 22.02 -18.02
CA LEU A 16 18.22 21.21 -18.21
C LEU A 16 18.31 19.79 -17.64
N VAL A 17 19.51 19.26 -17.40
CA VAL A 17 19.73 17.93 -16.83
C VAL A 17 19.61 17.92 -15.29
N GLY A 18 19.61 19.08 -14.63
CA GLY A 18 19.64 19.23 -13.16
C GLY A 18 18.30 19.36 -12.45
N CYS A 19 17.15 19.33 -13.15
CA CYS A 19 15.86 19.70 -12.54
C CYS A 19 15.01 18.53 -11.99
N GLY A 20 15.49 17.29 -12.05
CA GLY A 20 14.73 16.15 -11.52
C GLY A 20 15.63 14.99 -11.13
N THR A 21 15.18 14.24 -10.12
CA THR A 21 15.84 12.99 -9.73
C THR A 21 15.23 11.83 -10.50
N THR A 22 16.06 11.04 -11.18
CA THR A 22 15.59 9.77 -11.78
C THR A 22 15.51 8.73 -10.68
N SER A 23 14.30 8.19 -10.46
CA SER A 23 14.03 7.10 -9.54
C SER A 23 13.63 5.85 -10.32
N THR A 24 13.95 4.68 -9.77
CA THR A 24 13.55 3.38 -10.33
C THR A 24 12.50 2.76 -9.42
N VAL A 25 11.34 2.44 -9.99
CA VAL A 25 10.26 1.78 -9.25
C VAL A 25 10.70 0.36 -8.90
N PRO A 26 10.58 -0.05 -7.64
CA PRO A 26 10.88 -1.42 -7.21
C PRO A 26 10.03 -2.45 -7.98
N ILE A 27 10.50 -3.70 -8.07
CA ILE A 27 9.85 -4.83 -8.77
C ILE A 27 9.79 -4.62 -10.28
N THR A 28 9.20 -3.53 -10.76
CA THR A 28 8.96 -3.31 -12.20
C THR A 28 10.17 -2.75 -12.94
N GLY A 29 11.11 -2.13 -12.21
CA GLY A 29 12.30 -1.52 -12.81
C GLY A 29 12.00 -0.27 -13.65
N ARG A 30 10.76 0.23 -13.66
CA ARG A 30 10.37 1.43 -14.41
C ARG A 30 11.13 2.65 -13.89
N LYS A 31 11.65 3.43 -14.82
CA LYS A 31 12.25 4.73 -14.49
C LYS A 31 11.19 5.83 -14.49
N GLN A 32 11.28 6.72 -13.52
CA GLN A 32 10.43 7.90 -13.37
C GLN A 32 11.29 9.12 -13.03
N THR A 33 10.82 10.30 -13.37
CA THR A 33 11.50 11.57 -13.04
C THR A 33 10.69 12.30 -11.99
N LEU A 34 11.29 12.54 -10.84
CA LEU A 34 10.69 13.24 -9.72
C LEU A 34 11.27 14.65 -9.64
N LEU A 35 10.41 15.67 -9.66
CA LEU A 35 10.78 17.08 -9.46
C LEU A 35 10.64 17.50 -8.00
N VAL A 36 10.07 16.62 -7.17
CA VAL A 36 9.84 16.79 -5.74
C VAL A 36 10.74 15.87 -4.95
N SER A 37 11.22 16.32 -3.82
CA SER A 37 11.97 15.49 -2.88
C SER A 37 11.02 14.66 -2.00
N ASP A 38 11.52 13.55 -1.44
CA ASP A 38 10.77 12.76 -0.47
C ASP A 38 10.35 13.62 0.74
N GLY A 39 11.22 14.51 1.22
CA GLY A 39 10.92 15.41 2.35
C GLY A 39 9.74 16.36 2.08
N GLU A 40 9.66 16.96 0.90
CA GLU A 40 8.55 17.82 0.48
C GLU A 40 7.23 17.03 0.44
N VAL A 41 7.25 15.84 -0.17
CA VAL A 41 6.07 14.96 -0.29
C VAL A 41 5.61 14.47 1.07
N LEU A 42 6.52 14.01 1.94
CA LEU A 42 6.21 13.53 3.28
C LEU A 42 5.67 14.63 4.18
N SER A 43 6.20 15.85 4.08
CA SER A 43 5.70 17.01 4.83
C SER A 43 4.24 17.32 4.46
N LEU A 44 3.96 17.42 3.16
CA LEU A 44 2.62 17.69 2.64
C LEU A 44 1.63 16.56 3.00
N SER A 45 2.03 15.31 2.80
CA SER A 45 1.26 14.13 3.14
C SER A 45 0.90 14.10 4.64
N THR A 46 1.88 14.32 5.51
CA THR A 46 1.69 14.33 6.96
C THR A 46 0.70 15.42 7.39
N GLN A 47 0.79 16.60 6.79
CA GLN A 47 -0.13 17.71 7.09
C GLN A 47 -1.56 17.35 6.69
N GLN A 48 -1.78 16.85 5.48
CA GLN A 48 -3.11 16.50 4.99
C GLN A 48 -3.69 15.29 5.71
N TYR A 49 -2.87 14.29 6.04
CA TYR A 49 -3.28 13.16 6.86
C TYR A 49 -3.78 13.60 8.24
N LYS A 50 -3.02 14.46 8.94
CA LYS A 50 -3.44 15.01 10.24
C LYS A 50 -4.75 15.76 10.13
N GLN A 51 -4.93 16.57 9.09
CA GLN A 51 -6.17 17.30 8.85
C GLN A 51 -7.36 16.35 8.63
N TYR A 52 -7.19 15.30 7.82
CA TYR A 52 -8.21 14.28 7.62
C TYR A 52 -8.58 13.58 8.93
N MET A 53 -7.60 13.14 9.70
CA MET A 53 -7.82 12.41 10.95
C MET A 53 -8.51 13.23 12.05
N GLN A 54 -8.49 14.57 11.97
CA GLN A 54 -9.25 15.43 12.89
C GLN A 54 -10.76 15.30 12.70
N SER A 55 -11.22 15.01 11.50
CA SER A 55 -12.65 14.86 11.17
C SER A 55 -13.11 13.41 11.04
N ALA A 56 -12.18 12.48 10.80
CA ALA A 56 -12.46 11.06 10.64
C ALA A 56 -12.91 10.44 11.96
N LYS A 57 -13.96 9.62 11.90
CA LYS A 57 -14.42 8.85 13.06
C LYS A 57 -13.76 7.49 13.07
N ALA A 58 -12.96 7.19 14.07
CA ALA A 58 -12.40 5.87 14.23
C ALA A 58 -13.51 4.81 14.37
N SER A 59 -13.29 3.63 13.79
CA SER A 59 -14.18 2.49 13.95
C SER A 59 -14.26 2.06 15.42
N THR A 60 -15.44 1.75 15.88
CA THR A 60 -15.70 1.16 17.21
C THR A 60 -15.62 -0.38 17.19
N ASN A 61 -15.52 -0.98 16.00
CA ASN A 61 -15.38 -2.43 15.82
C ASN A 61 -13.93 -2.87 16.10
N ALA A 62 -13.66 -3.29 17.33
CA ALA A 62 -12.33 -3.70 17.78
C ALA A 62 -11.77 -4.89 16.99
N THR A 63 -12.62 -5.85 16.58
CA THR A 63 -12.22 -7.03 15.81
C THR A 63 -11.73 -6.63 14.42
N ASN A 64 -12.50 -5.82 13.72
CA ASN A 64 -12.14 -5.34 12.38
C ASN A 64 -10.92 -4.42 12.42
N THR A 65 -10.83 -3.55 13.44
CA THR A 65 -9.67 -2.69 13.65
C THR A 65 -8.40 -3.52 13.88
N ALA A 66 -8.47 -4.57 14.68
CA ALA A 66 -7.35 -5.48 14.91
C ALA A 66 -6.95 -6.23 13.61
N MET A 67 -7.92 -6.64 12.81
CA MET A 67 -7.69 -7.27 11.50
C MET A 67 -6.95 -6.32 10.55
N VAL A 68 -7.44 -5.09 10.38
CA VAL A 68 -6.80 -4.07 9.50
C VAL A 68 -5.36 -3.81 9.95
N LYS A 69 -5.12 -3.62 11.25
CA LYS A 69 -3.77 -3.42 11.79
C LYS A 69 -2.86 -4.61 11.54
N ARG A 70 -3.34 -5.83 11.74
CA ARG A 70 -2.57 -7.06 11.50
C ARG A 70 -2.19 -7.22 10.04
N VAL A 71 -3.16 -7.08 9.13
CA VAL A 71 -2.92 -7.18 7.69
C VAL A 71 -1.93 -6.10 7.24
N GLY A 72 -2.15 -4.86 7.66
CA GLY A 72 -1.27 -3.75 7.33
C GLY A 72 0.17 -3.95 7.84
N GLN A 73 0.32 -4.40 9.09
CA GLN A 73 1.66 -4.66 9.66
C GLN A 73 2.39 -5.78 8.94
N ASN A 74 1.69 -6.85 8.54
CA ASN A 74 2.30 -7.94 7.78
C ASN A 74 2.80 -7.45 6.41
N LEU A 75 2.02 -6.61 5.74
CA LEU A 75 2.42 -5.98 4.48
C LEU A 75 3.62 -5.03 4.67
N ALA A 76 3.61 -4.20 5.71
CA ALA A 76 4.73 -3.32 6.04
C ALA A 76 6.03 -4.09 6.27
N ASN A 77 5.95 -5.22 6.95
CA ASN A 77 7.08 -6.13 7.18
C ASN A 77 7.57 -6.76 5.85
N ALA A 78 6.65 -7.14 4.97
CA ALA A 78 6.98 -7.67 3.64
C ALA A 78 7.70 -6.61 2.79
N VAL A 79 7.20 -5.38 2.75
CA VAL A 79 7.83 -4.24 2.06
C VAL A 79 9.22 -3.97 2.62
N SER A 80 9.36 -3.92 3.95
CA SER A 80 10.66 -3.69 4.59
C SER A 80 11.66 -4.78 4.25
N THR A 81 11.23 -6.04 4.24
CA THR A 81 12.03 -7.18 3.82
C THR A 81 12.45 -7.08 2.36
N TYR A 82 11.50 -6.72 1.48
CA TYR A 82 11.78 -6.55 0.05
C TYR A 82 12.83 -5.44 -0.18
N LEU A 83 12.61 -4.26 0.40
CA LEU A 83 13.51 -3.11 0.23
C LEU A 83 14.92 -3.42 0.76
N THR A 84 15.02 -4.07 1.91
CA THR A 84 16.31 -4.47 2.49
C THR A 84 17.05 -5.45 1.59
N ASN A 85 16.38 -6.48 1.10
CA ASN A 85 16.99 -7.52 0.27
C ASN A 85 17.41 -7.04 -1.12
N ASN A 86 16.87 -5.90 -1.57
CA ASN A 86 17.17 -5.32 -2.87
C ASN A 86 18.04 -4.06 -2.80
N GLY A 87 18.71 -3.81 -1.65
CA GLY A 87 19.65 -2.69 -1.50
C GLY A 87 18.97 -1.31 -1.38
N LEU A 88 17.68 -1.29 -1.06
CA LEU A 88 16.86 -0.08 -0.93
C LEU A 88 16.57 0.27 0.54
N SER A 89 17.41 -0.16 1.47
CA SER A 89 17.20 0.06 2.91
C SER A 89 17.10 1.54 3.29
N ALA A 90 17.72 2.43 2.54
CA ALA A 90 17.62 3.87 2.76
C ALA A 90 16.17 4.39 2.61
N GLU A 91 15.34 3.75 1.81
CA GLU A 91 13.93 4.12 1.64
C GLU A 91 13.09 3.86 2.91
N LEU A 92 13.55 2.96 3.80
CA LEU A 92 12.81 2.60 5.02
C LEU A 92 12.61 3.79 5.95
N GLN A 93 13.53 4.77 5.97
CA GLN A 93 13.40 5.97 6.77
C GLN A 93 12.20 6.85 6.38
N ASN A 94 11.66 6.67 5.18
CA ASN A 94 10.52 7.41 4.67
C ASN A 94 9.17 6.87 5.20
N TYR A 95 9.15 5.71 5.88
CA TYR A 95 7.90 5.08 6.31
C TYR A 95 7.74 5.10 7.83
N GLN A 96 6.62 5.67 8.27
CA GLN A 96 6.08 5.60 9.62
C GLN A 96 4.68 5.03 9.53
N TRP A 97 4.60 3.70 9.45
CA TRP A 97 3.36 2.98 9.16
C TRP A 97 2.28 3.24 10.21
N GLU A 98 1.11 3.62 9.75
CA GLU A 98 -0.11 3.75 10.56
C GLU A 98 -1.28 3.13 9.81
N PHE A 99 -2.11 2.36 10.53
CA PHE A 99 -3.25 1.63 9.97
C PHE A 99 -4.49 2.00 10.74
N ASN A 100 -5.45 2.63 10.06
CA ASN A 100 -6.68 3.12 10.65
C ASN A 100 -7.90 2.54 9.94
N LEU A 101 -8.87 2.07 10.73
CA LEU A 101 -10.20 1.76 10.26
C LEU A 101 -11.14 2.89 10.71
N VAL A 102 -11.87 3.47 9.77
CA VAL A 102 -12.79 4.58 10.02
C VAL A 102 -14.23 4.21 9.72
N GLN A 103 -15.17 4.84 10.47
CA GLN A 103 -16.61 4.70 10.27
C GLN A 103 -17.03 5.48 9.02
N ASP A 104 -16.92 4.83 7.88
CA ASP A 104 -17.44 5.34 6.61
C ASP A 104 -18.00 4.16 5.81
N ASN A 105 -19.19 4.36 5.23
CA ASN A 105 -19.87 3.34 4.44
C ASN A 105 -19.40 3.30 2.97
N GLN A 106 -18.56 4.23 2.57
CA GLN A 106 -17.96 4.19 1.24
C GLN A 106 -17.06 2.95 1.11
N VAL A 107 -17.09 2.34 -0.07
CA VAL A 107 -16.19 1.26 -0.40
C VAL A 107 -14.87 1.88 -0.85
N ASN A 108 -13.98 2.14 0.12
CA ASN A 108 -12.69 2.79 -0.16
C ASN A 108 -11.59 2.40 0.84
N ALA A 109 -10.35 2.56 0.41
CA ALA A 109 -9.13 2.53 1.20
C ALA A 109 -8.08 3.36 0.47
N TRP A 110 -7.09 3.90 1.19
CA TRP A 110 -5.99 4.64 0.58
C TRP A 110 -4.74 4.63 1.45
N CYS A 111 -3.59 4.89 0.81
CA CYS A 111 -2.30 5.02 1.47
C CYS A 111 -1.60 6.30 1.01
N MET A 112 -1.37 7.22 1.93
CA MET A 112 -0.54 8.40 1.65
C MET A 112 0.96 8.06 1.77
N PRO A 113 1.82 8.82 1.09
CA PRO A 113 3.27 8.75 1.30
C PRO A 113 3.63 8.78 2.79
N GLY A 114 4.64 8.01 3.17
CA GLY A 114 4.99 7.84 4.58
C GLY A 114 4.28 6.67 5.27
N GLY A 115 3.41 5.93 4.55
CA GLY A 115 2.75 4.73 5.07
C GLY A 115 1.55 5.03 5.97
N LYS A 116 0.82 6.11 5.69
CA LYS A 116 -0.41 6.49 6.42
C LYS A 116 -1.61 5.87 5.70
N ILE A 117 -2.18 4.82 6.27
CA ILE A 117 -3.23 4.00 5.65
C ILE A 117 -4.54 4.20 6.38
N VAL A 118 -5.58 4.43 5.59
CA VAL A 118 -6.96 4.49 6.05
C VAL A 118 -7.79 3.49 5.28
N VAL A 119 -8.58 2.72 6.00
CA VAL A 119 -9.54 1.75 5.48
C VAL A 119 -10.93 2.19 5.94
N TYR A 120 -11.89 2.22 5.04
CA TYR A 120 -13.27 2.52 5.35
C TYR A 120 -14.02 1.23 5.68
N GLU A 121 -14.90 1.25 6.69
CA GLU A 121 -15.69 0.06 7.05
C GLU A 121 -16.46 -0.52 5.86
N GLY A 122 -16.90 0.34 4.93
CA GLY A 122 -17.68 -0.06 3.76
C GLY A 122 -16.96 -1.00 2.79
N ILE A 123 -15.61 -1.09 2.82
CA ILE A 123 -14.89 -2.04 1.95
C ILE A 123 -14.85 -3.46 2.53
N LEU A 124 -15.01 -3.62 3.85
CA LEU A 124 -14.83 -4.92 4.52
C LEU A 124 -15.84 -5.99 4.07
N PRO A 125 -17.15 -5.68 3.83
CA PRO A 125 -18.09 -6.64 3.27
C PRO A 125 -17.68 -7.17 1.88
N ILE A 126 -16.89 -6.40 1.13
CA ILE A 126 -16.44 -6.76 -0.23
C ILE A 126 -15.16 -7.59 -0.18
N THR A 127 -14.23 -7.22 0.70
CA THR A 127 -12.99 -8.01 0.91
C THR A 127 -13.32 -9.36 1.53
N LYS A 128 -14.24 -9.43 2.49
CA LYS A 128 -14.73 -10.63 3.18
C LYS A 128 -13.72 -11.31 4.10
N ASP A 129 -12.43 -11.28 3.75
CA ASP A 129 -11.35 -11.98 4.45
C ASP A 129 -10.04 -11.17 4.43
N GLU A 130 -9.08 -11.60 5.25
CA GLU A 130 -7.77 -10.94 5.37
C GLU A 130 -6.96 -10.99 4.07
N ALA A 131 -7.06 -12.07 3.30
CA ALA A 131 -6.29 -12.21 2.07
C ALA A 131 -6.78 -11.21 1.01
N SER A 132 -8.10 -11.07 0.83
CA SER A 132 -8.66 -10.06 -0.05
C SER A 132 -8.38 -8.62 0.44
N LEU A 133 -8.40 -8.39 1.76
CA LEU A 133 -7.99 -7.10 2.32
C LEU A 133 -6.51 -6.83 2.05
N ALA A 134 -5.65 -7.85 2.12
CA ALA A 134 -4.23 -7.71 1.82
C ALA A 134 -3.98 -7.38 0.33
N ILE A 135 -4.83 -7.82 -0.59
CA ILE A 135 -4.75 -7.42 -2.00
C ILE A 135 -5.03 -5.91 -2.14
N VAL A 136 -6.07 -5.40 -1.47
CA VAL A 136 -6.38 -3.96 -1.46
C VAL A 136 -5.24 -3.15 -0.85
N LEU A 137 -4.86 -3.48 0.39
CA LEU A 137 -3.81 -2.72 1.09
C LEU A 137 -2.44 -2.86 0.43
N GLY A 138 -2.16 -4.01 -0.17
CA GLY A 138 -0.95 -4.23 -0.97
C GLY A 138 -0.89 -3.29 -2.18
N HIS A 139 -2.01 -3.11 -2.88
CA HIS A 139 -2.16 -2.16 -3.98
C HIS A 139 -1.92 -0.71 -3.51
N GLU A 140 -2.56 -0.29 -2.41
CA GLU A 140 -2.40 1.04 -1.84
C GLU A 140 -0.96 1.31 -1.38
N ILE A 141 -0.35 0.34 -0.70
CA ILE A 141 1.04 0.40 -0.26
C ILE A 141 1.98 0.49 -1.47
N ALA A 142 1.67 -0.23 -2.55
CA ALA A 142 2.46 -0.21 -3.78
C ALA A 142 2.48 1.18 -4.42
N HIS A 143 1.35 1.93 -4.41
CA HIS A 143 1.35 3.33 -4.84
C HIS A 143 2.34 4.20 -4.05
N ALA A 144 2.39 4.02 -2.73
CA ALA A 144 3.32 4.76 -1.87
C ALA A 144 4.79 4.34 -2.13
N VAL A 145 5.06 3.04 -2.27
CA VAL A 145 6.41 2.49 -2.51
C VAL A 145 6.92 2.87 -3.90
N ALA A 146 6.05 2.87 -4.92
CA ALA A 146 6.38 3.31 -6.27
C ALA A 146 6.47 4.85 -6.40
N LYS A 147 6.15 5.60 -5.34
CA LYS A 147 6.14 7.08 -5.32
C LYS A 147 5.21 7.69 -6.39
N HIS A 148 4.07 7.04 -6.68
CA HIS A 148 3.15 7.48 -7.74
C HIS A 148 2.60 8.88 -7.49
N SER A 149 2.32 9.24 -6.23
CA SER A 149 1.87 10.60 -5.88
C SER A 149 2.97 11.65 -6.09
N ALA A 150 4.24 11.32 -5.82
CA ALA A 150 5.38 12.20 -6.10
C ALA A 150 5.57 12.39 -7.62
N GLU A 151 5.43 11.32 -8.40
CA GLU A 151 5.46 11.38 -9.87
C GLU A 151 4.31 12.24 -10.40
N ARG A 152 3.10 12.06 -9.88
CA ARG A 152 1.93 12.86 -10.23
C ARG A 152 2.14 14.34 -9.91
N LEU A 153 2.53 14.67 -8.69
CA LEU A 153 2.81 16.05 -8.28
C LEU A 153 3.89 16.67 -9.16
N SER A 154 4.91 15.91 -9.52
CA SER A 154 5.97 16.35 -10.45
C SER A 154 5.43 16.64 -11.85
N ASN A 155 4.53 15.80 -12.36
CA ASN A 155 3.91 16.00 -13.68
C ASN A 155 2.97 17.22 -13.68
N GLU A 156 2.14 17.37 -12.62
CA GLU A 156 1.25 18.54 -12.49
C GLU A 156 2.06 19.83 -12.37
N TYR A 157 3.13 19.82 -11.57
CA TYR A 157 4.04 20.96 -11.48
C TYR A 157 4.65 21.30 -12.84
N LYS A 158 5.09 20.30 -13.60
CA LYS A 158 5.63 20.48 -14.94
C LYS A 158 4.59 21.04 -15.91
N ASN A 159 3.35 20.56 -15.86
CA ASN A 159 2.26 21.02 -16.70
C ASN A 159 1.89 22.48 -16.40
N GLN A 160 1.80 22.84 -15.12
CA GLN A 160 1.38 24.16 -14.70
C GLN A 160 2.49 25.21 -14.82
N TYR A 161 3.73 24.84 -14.52
CA TYR A 161 4.86 25.78 -14.44
C TYR A 161 5.97 25.51 -15.44
N GLY A 162 5.84 24.51 -16.32
CA GLY A 162 6.93 24.05 -17.20
C GLY A 162 7.62 25.12 -18.02
N THR A 163 6.86 26.10 -18.53
CA THR A 163 7.40 27.27 -19.25
C THR A 163 7.94 28.36 -18.30
N ALA A 164 7.33 28.50 -17.13
CA ALA A 164 7.76 29.46 -16.09
C ALA A 164 9.03 29.02 -15.38
N ILE A 165 9.26 27.68 -15.22
CA ILE A 165 10.52 27.16 -14.67
C ILE A 165 11.71 27.58 -15.55
N LEU A 166 11.57 27.47 -16.87
CA LEU A 166 12.60 27.91 -17.79
C LEU A 166 12.87 29.42 -17.67
N GLY A 167 11.81 30.23 -17.46
CA GLY A 167 11.91 31.65 -17.21
C GLY A 167 12.53 31.98 -15.84
N ALA A 168 12.13 31.27 -14.79
CA ALA A 168 12.60 31.50 -13.42
C ALA A 168 14.07 31.09 -13.20
N VAL A 169 14.51 30.00 -13.84
CA VAL A 169 15.94 29.60 -13.83
C VAL A 169 16.79 30.66 -14.51
N VAL A 170 16.28 31.29 -15.58
CA VAL A 170 16.97 32.40 -16.27
C VAL A 170 16.98 33.66 -15.40
N GLN A 171 16.00 33.85 -14.51
CA GLN A 171 15.88 35.04 -13.64
C GLN A 171 16.45 34.86 -12.23
N GLY A 172 17.03 33.68 -11.90
CA GLY A 172 17.64 33.40 -10.60
C GLY A 172 16.63 33.17 -9.46
N ALA A 173 15.41 32.73 -9.77
CA ALA A 173 14.41 32.33 -8.77
C ALA A 173 14.94 31.24 -7.85
N GLY A 174 14.85 31.45 -6.54
CA GLY A 174 15.45 30.57 -5.55
C GLY A 174 14.64 29.30 -5.25
N VAL A 175 15.27 28.35 -4.56
CA VAL A 175 14.65 27.08 -4.09
C VAL A 175 13.34 27.32 -3.32
N SER A 176 13.22 28.47 -2.64
CA SER A 176 12.04 28.90 -1.87
C SER A 176 10.77 29.02 -2.72
N GLU A 177 10.86 29.57 -3.93
CA GLU A 177 9.70 29.78 -4.80
C GLU A 177 9.16 28.47 -5.37
N LYS A 178 10.06 27.56 -5.77
CA LYS A 178 9.69 26.20 -6.21
C LYS A 178 8.95 25.48 -5.10
N THR A 179 9.47 25.49 -3.88
CA THR A 179 8.87 24.80 -2.74
C THR A 179 7.49 25.36 -2.42
N GLN A 180 7.31 26.70 -2.46
CA GLN A 180 6.00 27.33 -2.26
C GLN A 180 5.00 26.94 -3.37
N ALA A 181 5.41 26.90 -4.63
CA ALA A 181 4.58 26.49 -5.75
C ALA A 181 4.13 25.01 -5.60
N LEU A 182 5.03 24.12 -5.18
CA LEU A 182 4.72 22.73 -4.93
C LEU A 182 3.74 22.54 -3.75
N ILE A 183 3.91 23.30 -2.67
CA ILE A 183 2.99 23.28 -1.53
C ILE A 183 1.60 23.76 -1.98
N SER A 184 1.53 24.89 -2.70
CA SER A 184 0.27 25.44 -3.22
C SER A 184 -0.42 24.47 -4.15
N LEU A 185 0.30 23.83 -5.07
CA LEU A 185 -0.23 22.84 -5.96
C LEU A 185 -0.74 21.60 -5.22
N GLY A 186 0.03 21.10 -4.24
CA GLY A 186 -0.38 19.99 -3.41
C GLY A 186 -1.62 20.29 -2.57
N GLN A 187 -1.77 21.51 -2.08
CA GLN A 187 -2.97 21.96 -1.38
C GLN A 187 -4.18 22.09 -2.33
N GLN A 188 -3.97 22.58 -3.54
CA GLN A 188 -5.02 22.68 -4.56
C GLN A 188 -5.54 21.29 -4.99
N LEU A 189 -4.66 20.32 -5.19
CA LEU A 189 -5.03 18.94 -5.50
C LEU A 189 -5.68 18.24 -4.32
N GLY A 190 -5.34 18.64 -3.10
CA GLY A 190 -5.92 18.11 -1.85
C GLY A 190 -5.75 16.60 -1.74
N GLY A 191 -6.77 15.95 -1.15
CA GLY A 191 -6.81 14.49 -0.97
C GLY A 191 -6.68 13.72 -2.29
N ALA A 192 -7.22 14.24 -3.39
CA ALA A 192 -7.14 13.59 -4.70
C ALA A 192 -5.71 13.33 -5.18
N LEU A 193 -4.72 14.10 -4.71
CA LEU A 193 -3.30 13.84 -5.02
C LEU A 193 -2.86 12.44 -4.59
N TRP A 194 -3.44 11.92 -3.52
CA TRP A 194 -3.03 10.66 -2.89
C TRP A 194 -3.89 9.47 -3.28
N THR A 195 -5.16 9.72 -3.61
CA THR A 195 -6.18 8.69 -3.72
C THR A 195 -6.66 8.44 -5.13
N SER A 196 -6.51 9.38 -6.06
CA SER A 196 -7.12 9.26 -7.39
C SER A 196 -6.26 9.84 -8.52
N GLY A 197 -6.70 9.60 -9.76
CA GLY A 197 -6.07 10.17 -10.96
C GLY A 197 -4.74 9.56 -11.34
N PHE A 198 -4.44 8.36 -10.87
CA PHE A 198 -3.30 7.58 -11.34
C PHE A 198 -3.51 7.09 -12.77
N SER A 199 -2.44 7.05 -13.55
CA SER A 199 -2.50 6.52 -14.91
C SER A 199 -2.73 5.01 -14.90
N ARG A 200 -3.31 4.46 -15.97
CA ARG A 200 -3.47 3.00 -16.13
C ARG A 200 -2.18 2.22 -15.95
N LYS A 201 -1.04 2.83 -16.30
CA LYS A 201 0.28 2.23 -16.10
C LYS A 201 0.64 2.13 -14.62
N GLN A 202 0.38 3.19 -13.85
CA GLN A 202 0.61 3.21 -12.40
C GLN A 202 -0.33 2.26 -11.67
N GLU A 203 -1.60 2.15 -12.10
CA GLU A 203 -2.54 1.17 -11.59
C GLU A 203 -2.05 -0.27 -11.82
N SER A 204 -1.64 -0.58 -13.05
CA SER A 204 -1.07 -1.89 -13.40
C SER A 204 0.20 -2.20 -12.61
N GLU A 205 1.04 -1.21 -12.37
CA GLU A 205 2.25 -1.30 -11.56
C GLU A 205 1.92 -1.55 -10.08
N ALA A 206 0.93 -0.85 -9.54
CA ALA A 206 0.46 -1.04 -8.17
C ALA A 206 -0.16 -2.44 -7.96
N ASP A 207 -0.90 -2.96 -8.93
CA ASP A 207 -1.42 -4.32 -8.89
C ASP A 207 -0.30 -5.37 -8.87
N HIS A 208 0.68 -5.23 -9.76
CA HIS A 208 1.80 -6.18 -9.83
C HIS A 208 2.60 -6.20 -8.52
N MET A 209 3.00 -5.01 -8.04
CA MET A 209 3.74 -4.87 -6.78
C MET A 209 2.92 -5.33 -5.59
N GLY A 210 1.66 -4.91 -5.51
CA GLY A 210 0.75 -5.24 -4.42
C GLY A 210 0.48 -6.74 -4.30
N LEU A 211 0.35 -7.44 -5.44
CA LEU A 211 0.20 -8.89 -5.48
C LEU A 211 1.42 -9.60 -4.89
N ILE A 212 2.63 -9.12 -5.21
CA ILE A 212 3.88 -9.66 -4.66
C ILE A 212 3.99 -9.36 -3.17
N PHE A 213 3.67 -8.13 -2.73
CA PHE A 213 3.71 -7.77 -1.31
C PHE A 213 2.71 -8.59 -0.48
N ALA A 214 1.49 -8.83 -0.99
CA ALA A 214 0.51 -9.70 -0.33
C ALA A 214 1.04 -11.13 -0.19
N ALA A 215 1.63 -11.69 -1.25
CA ALA A 215 2.24 -13.01 -1.22
C ALA A 215 3.40 -13.11 -0.22
N MET A 216 4.30 -12.13 -0.20
CA MET A 216 5.40 -12.03 0.77
C MET A 216 4.92 -11.90 2.21
N ALA A 217 3.79 -11.23 2.42
CA ALA A 217 3.14 -11.08 3.72
C ALA A 217 2.44 -12.37 4.19
N GLY A 218 2.44 -13.43 3.38
CA GLY A 218 1.84 -14.73 3.69
C GLY A 218 0.36 -14.87 3.33
N TYR A 219 -0.20 -13.92 2.58
CA TYR A 219 -1.56 -14.00 2.06
C TYR A 219 -1.60 -14.63 0.67
N ASP A 220 -2.58 -15.50 0.43
CA ASP A 220 -2.71 -16.18 -0.84
C ASP A 220 -3.04 -15.19 -1.97
N PRO A 221 -2.14 -14.96 -2.94
CA PRO A 221 -2.38 -13.99 -4.00
C PRO A 221 -3.50 -14.42 -4.97
N GLN A 222 -3.86 -15.70 -5.00
CA GLN A 222 -4.89 -16.23 -5.92
C GLN A 222 -6.26 -15.61 -5.66
N VAL A 223 -6.54 -15.15 -4.42
CA VAL A 223 -7.80 -14.48 -4.09
C VAL A 223 -8.00 -13.16 -4.85
N ALA A 224 -6.93 -12.56 -5.40
CA ALA A 224 -6.99 -11.31 -6.14
C ALA A 224 -7.97 -11.38 -7.32
N VAL A 225 -7.98 -12.49 -8.06
CA VAL A 225 -8.89 -12.66 -9.21
C VAL A 225 -10.35 -12.60 -8.76
N SER A 226 -10.72 -13.38 -7.76
CA SER A 226 -12.11 -13.39 -7.25
C SER A 226 -12.50 -12.08 -6.55
N PHE A 227 -11.56 -11.43 -5.89
CA PHE A 227 -11.76 -10.10 -5.30
C PHE A 227 -12.09 -9.06 -6.38
N TRP A 228 -11.27 -8.93 -7.43
CA TRP A 228 -11.53 -7.96 -8.49
C TRP A 228 -12.79 -8.28 -9.31
N GLN A 229 -13.16 -9.56 -9.45
CA GLN A 229 -14.44 -9.94 -10.01
C GLN A 229 -15.63 -9.45 -9.16
N ARG A 230 -15.55 -9.58 -7.81
CA ARG A 230 -16.56 -9.01 -6.91
C ARG A 230 -16.62 -7.49 -7.01
N MET A 231 -15.45 -6.83 -7.03
CA MET A 231 -15.38 -5.37 -7.17
C MET A 231 -16.04 -4.90 -8.46
N SER A 232 -15.79 -5.55 -9.60
CA SER A 232 -16.36 -5.17 -10.89
C SER A 232 -17.90 -5.28 -10.92
N GLN A 233 -18.49 -6.16 -10.11
CA GLN A 233 -19.95 -6.29 -9.99
C GLN A 233 -20.61 -5.09 -9.27
N LEU A 234 -19.84 -4.31 -8.53
CA LEU A 234 -20.31 -3.07 -7.89
C LEU A 234 -20.41 -1.89 -8.86
N SER A 235 -19.94 -2.04 -10.10
CA SER A 235 -19.93 -1.03 -11.15
C SER A 235 -21.35 -0.85 -11.76
N GLY A 236 -22.35 -0.58 -10.91
CA GLY A 236 -23.72 -0.24 -11.31
C GLY A 236 -23.91 1.27 -11.50
N ASN A 237 -25.14 1.77 -11.31
CA ASN A 237 -25.51 3.19 -11.47
C ASN A 237 -24.78 4.16 -10.52
N LYS A 238 -24.11 3.66 -9.50
CA LYS A 238 -23.17 4.39 -8.61
C LYS A 238 -21.96 3.48 -8.35
N PRO A 239 -20.90 3.60 -9.13
CA PRO A 239 -19.68 2.81 -8.89
C PRO A 239 -19.15 3.13 -7.47
N ALA A 240 -18.59 2.11 -6.82
CA ALA A 240 -17.86 2.30 -5.57
C ALA A 240 -16.76 3.35 -5.80
N GLU A 241 -16.51 4.22 -4.84
CA GLU A 241 -15.49 5.27 -4.92
C GLU A 241 -14.12 4.66 -5.30
N PHE A 242 -13.77 3.55 -4.68
CA PHE A 242 -12.57 2.80 -5.01
C PHE A 242 -12.46 2.46 -6.51
N LEU A 243 -13.58 2.13 -7.18
CA LEU A 243 -13.56 1.83 -8.62
C LEU A 243 -13.48 3.09 -9.49
N SER A 244 -13.89 4.24 -8.97
CA SER A 244 -13.73 5.53 -9.67
C SER A 244 -12.26 5.94 -9.66
N ASP A 245 -11.57 5.69 -8.56
CA ASP A 245 -10.15 6.00 -8.37
C ASP A 245 -9.25 4.92 -8.99
N HIS A 246 -9.65 3.65 -8.92
CA HIS A 246 -8.91 2.46 -9.38
C HIS A 246 -9.79 1.60 -10.30
N PRO A 247 -9.97 1.96 -11.57
CA PRO A 247 -10.86 1.25 -12.49
C PRO A 247 -10.56 -0.24 -12.59
N SER A 248 -11.60 -1.07 -12.48
CA SER A 248 -11.50 -2.52 -12.64
C SER A 248 -12.14 -2.94 -13.97
N ASP A 249 -11.35 -3.47 -14.87
CA ASP A 249 -11.81 -4.02 -16.14
C ASP A 249 -11.26 -5.45 -16.36
N ALA A 250 -11.72 -6.10 -17.43
CA ALA A 250 -11.25 -7.42 -17.80
C ALA A 250 -9.73 -7.46 -18.10
N THR A 251 -9.13 -6.33 -18.43
CA THR A 251 -7.69 -6.21 -18.67
C THR A 251 -6.92 -6.34 -17.37
N ARG A 252 -7.38 -5.67 -16.29
CA ARG A 252 -6.79 -5.76 -14.96
C ARG A 252 -6.77 -7.22 -14.47
N ILE A 253 -7.89 -7.93 -14.58
CA ILE A 253 -7.99 -9.33 -14.18
C ILE A 253 -7.02 -10.22 -14.96
N ARG A 254 -6.93 -10.04 -16.29
CA ARG A 254 -5.97 -10.80 -17.13
C ARG A 254 -4.51 -10.52 -16.74
N GLN A 255 -4.17 -9.28 -16.44
CA GLN A 255 -2.82 -8.91 -16.01
C GLN A 255 -2.46 -9.58 -14.68
N ILE A 256 -3.36 -9.53 -13.68
CA ILE A 256 -3.20 -10.20 -12.39
C ILE A 256 -2.99 -11.71 -12.58
N GLN A 257 -3.76 -12.35 -13.45
CA GLN A 257 -3.58 -13.77 -13.80
C GLN A 257 -2.20 -14.02 -14.42
N GLY A 258 -1.71 -13.10 -15.24
CA GLY A 258 -0.38 -13.20 -15.88
C GLY A 258 0.77 -13.11 -14.86
N TRP A 259 0.64 -12.30 -13.79
CA TRP A 259 1.67 -12.17 -12.73
C TRP A 259 1.55 -13.24 -11.65
N MET A 260 0.48 -14.01 -11.62
CA MET A 260 0.24 -15.01 -10.58
C MET A 260 1.39 -16.03 -10.43
N PRO A 261 2.00 -16.58 -11.51
CA PRO A 261 3.13 -17.49 -11.38
C PRO A 261 4.36 -16.85 -10.71
N GLU A 262 4.55 -15.54 -10.88
CA GLU A 262 5.61 -14.79 -10.21
C GLU A 262 5.26 -14.60 -8.72
N ALA A 263 4.07 -14.10 -8.41
CA ALA A 263 3.63 -13.86 -7.04
C ALA A 263 3.68 -15.12 -6.18
N LEU A 264 3.31 -16.28 -6.74
CA LEU A 264 3.36 -17.56 -6.05
C LEU A 264 4.77 -17.99 -5.63
N LYS A 265 5.84 -17.50 -6.28
CA LYS A 265 7.22 -17.75 -5.84
C LYS A 265 7.53 -17.10 -4.50
N TYR A 266 6.85 -16.01 -4.18
CA TYR A 266 7.00 -15.27 -2.91
C TYR A 266 6.03 -15.75 -1.83
N TYR A 267 4.99 -16.49 -2.21
CA TYR A 267 3.97 -16.94 -1.28
C TYR A 267 4.49 -18.06 -0.38
N LYS A 268 4.57 -17.75 0.91
CA LYS A 268 4.80 -18.73 1.97
C LYS A 268 3.66 -18.57 2.96
N PRO A 269 2.71 -19.53 3.02
CA PRO A 269 1.60 -19.44 3.97
C PRO A 269 2.14 -19.13 5.37
N ALA A 270 1.56 -18.15 6.04
CA ALA A 270 1.85 -17.91 7.44
C ALA A 270 1.61 -19.25 8.16
N LYS A 271 2.60 -19.73 8.92
CA LYS A 271 2.42 -20.94 9.72
C LYS A 271 1.19 -20.69 10.58
N SER A 272 0.12 -21.44 10.31
CA SER A 272 -1.04 -21.47 11.19
C SER A 272 -0.49 -21.69 12.61
N ALA A 273 -0.75 -20.75 13.51
CA ALA A 273 -0.47 -20.98 14.92
C ALA A 273 -1.35 -22.18 15.28
N THR A 274 -0.78 -23.36 15.20
CA THR A 274 -1.41 -24.57 15.72
C THR A 274 -1.58 -24.26 17.19
N MET A 275 -2.81 -23.92 17.61
CA MET A 275 -3.17 -23.96 19.02
C MET A 275 -2.89 -25.39 19.44
N THR A 276 -1.70 -25.61 20.00
CA THR A 276 -1.42 -26.82 20.75
C THR A 276 -2.31 -26.72 21.97
N THR A 277 -3.52 -27.23 21.83
CA THR A 277 -4.36 -27.55 22.97
C THR A 277 -3.56 -28.59 23.73
N THR A 278 -2.80 -28.14 24.72
CA THR A 278 -2.18 -29.03 25.68
C THR A 278 -3.35 -29.66 26.46
N GLY A 279 -3.93 -30.68 25.87
CA GLY A 279 -4.89 -31.55 26.49
C GLY A 279 -4.18 -32.27 27.63
N LYS A 280 -4.20 -31.69 28.83
CA LYS A 280 -4.00 -32.43 30.05
C LYS A 280 -5.12 -33.45 30.14
N THR A 281 -4.86 -34.66 29.61
CA THR A 281 -5.68 -35.84 29.84
C THR A 281 -5.59 -36.14 31.36
N LEU A 282 -6.59 -35.72 32.09
CA LEU A 282 -6.79 -36.18 33.48
C LEU A 282 -7.11 -37.66 33.37
N LYS A 283 -6.10 -38.51 33.66
CA LYS A 283 -6.31 -39.93 33.89
C LYS A 283 -7.09 -40.05 35.18
N ILE A 284 -8.39 -40.24 35.08
CA ILE A 284 -9.23 -40.70 36.20
C ILE A 284 -8.86 -42.16 36.44
N SER A 285 -8.04 -42.41 37.48
CA SER A 285 -7.73 -43.74 38.00
C SER A 285 -8.98 -44.32 38.65
N SER A 286 -9.68 -45.14 37.95
CA SER A 286 -10.75 -45.98 38.58
C SER A 286 -10.11 -47.07 39.40
N LYS A 287 -10.05 -46.88 40.74
CA LYS A 287 -9.67 -47.87 41.70
C LYS A 287 -10.75 -48.95 41.72
N LYS A 288 -10.50 -50.11 41.07
CA LYS A 288 -11.33 -51.31 41.20
C LYS A 288 -11.19 -51.82 42.63
N THR A 289 -12.25 -51.72 43.42
CA THR A 289 -12.39 -52.37 44.71
C THR A 289 -12.72 -53.86 44.46
N SER A 290 -11.74 -54.72 44.71
CA SER A 290 -11.93 -56.16 44.65
C SER A 290 -12.57 -56.61 45.96
N THR A 291 -13.84 -56.97 45.93
CA THR A 291 -14.55 -57.61 47.03
C THR A 291 -14.18 -59.07 47.05
N LYS A 292 -13.36 -59.47 48.01
CA LYS A 292 -13.03 -60.86 48.31
C LYS A 292 -14.23 -61.55 48.96
N LYS A 293 -14.93 -62.45 48.27
CA LYS A 293 -15.99 -63.31 48.80
C LYS A 293 -15.33 -64.44 49.67
N LYS A 294 -15.54 -64.42 50.96
CA LYS A 294 -15.12 -65.45 51.88
C LYS A 294 -16.13 -66.58 51.83
N THR A 295 -15.74 -67.72 51.32
CA THR A 295 -16.54 -68.98 51.38
C THR A 295 -16.26 -69.68 52.69
N THR A 296 -17.22 -69.76 53.54
CA THR A 296 -17.19 -70.56 54.76
C THR A 296 -17.75 -71.94 54.41
N THR A 297 -16.86 -72.90 54.41
CA THR A 297 -17.25 -74.32 54.37
C THR A 297 -17.60 -74.76 55.80
N LYS A 298 -18.83 -75.17 56.05
CA LYS A 298 -19.24 -75.83 57.22
C LYS A 298 -19.21 -77.38 56.98
N LYS A 299 -18.36 -78.02 57.76
CA LYS A 299 -18.36 -79.48 57.86
C LYS A 299 -19.35 -79.88 58.95
N LYS A 300 -20.15 -80.88 58.61
CA LYS A 300 -21.05 -81.68 59.29
C LYS A 300 -22.42 -81.18 59.48
#